data_cd45a42427356ca28b15fa499ecf0ba3
#
_entry.id   cd45a42427356ca28b15fa499ecf0ba3
#
_cell.length_a   1.000
_cell.length_b   1.000
_cell.length_c   1.000
_cell.angle_alpha   90.00
_cell.angle_beta   90.00
_cell.angle_gamma   90.00
#
_symmetry.space_group_name_H-M   'P 1'
#
loop_
_entity.id
_entity.type
_entity.pdbx_description
1 polymer ?
#
loop_
_entity_poly.entity_id
_entity_poly.type
_entity_poly.pdbx_seq_one_letter_code
_entity_poly.pdbx_strand_id
1 'polypeptide(L)'
;MAGYRVVLTPAAQRALDRVRGTTLLALRGVILALANDPRPAGSKKLGGASDLWRVRLRVEGVRWRVAYRLQKREGQIIVTRVARRDEGTYRRLRR
;
A
#
# COMPACT_ATOMS: atom_id res chain seq x y z
N MET A 1 -18.11 -0.33 -14.72
CA MET A 1 -17.50 -0.16 -14.42
C MET A 1 -17.11 -0.19 -13.39
N ALA A 2 -16.79 -0.54 -12.98
CA ALA A 2 -16.65 -0.57 -11.87
C ALA A 2 -15.48 -0.46 -11.29
N GLY A 3 -15.17 0.25 -10.51
CA GLY A 3 -14.02 0.34 -9.71
C GLY A 3 -14.24 -0.34 -8.41
N TYR A 4 -13.14 -0.53 -7.72
CA TYR A 4 -13.19 -0.98 -6.34
C TYR A 4 -13.28 0.23 -5.44
N ARG A 5 -13.90 0.03 -4.29
CA ARG A 5 -13.90 1.05 -3.27
C ARG A 5 -12.66 0.86 -2.40
N VAL A 6 -11.91 1.94 -2.21
CA VAL A 6 -10.67 1.88 -1.45
C VAL A 6 -10.88 2.52 -0.09
N VAL A 7 -10.57 1.78 0.95
CA VAL A 7 -10.62 2.29 2.32
C VAL A 7 -9.31 2.00 3.01
N LEU A 8 -9.00 2.76 4.04
CA LEU A 8 -7.77 2.58 4.80
C LEU A 8 -8.12 2.18 6.24
N THR A 9 -7.32 1.27 6.79
CA THR A 9 -7.44 1.00 8.21
C THR A 9 -6.96 2.22 8.99
N PRO A 10 -7.33 2.34 10.26
CA PRO A 10 -6.82 3.45 11.07
C PRO A 10 -5.31 3.51 11.11
N ALA A 11 -4.63 2.37 11.16
CA ALA A 11 -3.17 2.36 11.18
C ALA A 11 -2.60 2.90 9.87
N ALA A 12 -3.18 2.49 8.73
CA ALA A 12 -2.72 2.98 7.44
C ALA A 12 -2.98 4.49 7.32
N GLN A 13 -4.14 4.92 7.78
CA GLN A 13 -4.47 6.35 7.74
C GLN A 13 -3.50 7.16 8.57
N ARG A 14 -3.17 6.70 9.77
CA ARG A 14 -2.22 7.41 10.63
C ARG A 14 -0.84 7.49 10.00
N ALA A 15 -0.42 6.41 9.35
CA ALA A 15 0.86 6.41 8.68
C ALA A 15 0.87 7.44 7.54
N LEU A 16 -0.21 7.49 6.79
CA LEU A 16 -0.31 8.42 5.68
C LEU A 16 -0.37 9.86 6.18
N ASP A 17 -1.01 10.08 7.31
CA ASP A 17 -1.13 11.42 7.89
C ASP A 17 0.21 12.02 8.27
N ARG A 18 1.23 11.21 8.44
CA ARG A 18 2.56 11.70 8.79
C ARG A 18 3.39 12.09 7.57
N VAL A 19 2.89 11.79 6.40
CA VAL A 19 3.63 12.01 5.16
C VAL A 19 3.19 13.35 4.56
N ARG A 20 4.13 14.06 3.97
CA ARG A 20 3.87 15.38 3.41
C ARG A 20 4.37 15.50 1.99
N GLY A 21 3.89 16.54 1.31
CA GLY A 21 4.45 16.99 0.04
C GLY A 21 4.34 15.97 -1.07
N THR A 22 5.40 15.92 -1.86
CA THR A 22 5.44 15.05 -3.05
C THR A 22 5.23 13.60 -2.70
N THR A 23 5.79 13.17 -1.57
CA THR A 23 5.65 11.78 -1.16
C THR A 23 4.18 11.45 -0.86
N LEU A 24 3.49 12.35 -0.20
CA LEU A 24 2.08 12.15 0.09
C LEU A 24 1.28 12.03 -1.19
N LEU A 25 1.54 12.92 -2.15
CA LEU A 25 0.83 12.89 -3.41
C LEU A 25 1.08 11.58 -4.15
N ALA A 26 2.32 11.11 -4.15
CA ALA A 26 2.66 9.87 -4.83
C ALA A 26 1.97 8.68 -4.18
N LEU A 27 1.99 8.61 -2.85
CA LEU A 27 1.34 7.52 -2.14
C LEU A 27 -0.16 7.51 -2.36
N ARG A 28 -0.78 8.68 -2.29
CA ARG A 28 -2.21 8.77 -2.53
C ARG A 28 -2.55 8.37 -3.95
N GLY A 29 -1.72 8.77 -4.90
CA GLY A 29 -1.94 8.38 -6.28
C GLY A 29 -1.94 6.88 -6.48
N VAL A 30 -0.96 6.20 -5.87
CA VAL A 30 -0.88 4.75 -5.96
C VAL A 30 -2.11 4.10 -5.30
N ILE A 31 -2.48 4.59 -4.13
CA ILE A 31 -3.62 4.03 -3.41
C ILE A 31 -4.90 4.20 -4.21
N LEU A 32 -5.14 5.39 -4.73
CA LEU A 32 -6.36 5.64 -5.49
C LEU A 32 -6.40 4.85 -6.80
N ALA A 33 -5.25 4.64 -7.41
CA ALA A 33 -5.18 3.89 -8.65
C ALA A 33 -5.58 2.43 -8.46
N LEU A 34 -5.48 1.91 -7.24
CA LEU A 34 -5.91 0.55 -6.97
C LEU A 34 -7.39 0.35 -7.26
N ALA A 35 -8.17 1.41 -7.19
CA ALA A 35 -9.61 1.32 -7.46
C ALA A 35 -9.87 0.82 -8.88
N ASN A 36 -9.03 1.19 -9.82
CA ASN A 36 -9.21 0.79 -11.21
C ASN A 36 -8.36 -0.39 -11.60
N ASP A 37 -7.26 -0.61 -10.90
CA ASP A 37 -6.35 -1.70 -11.19
C ASP A 37 -5.86 -2.27 -9.87
N PRO A 38 -6.56 -3.26 -9.34
CA PRO A 38 -6.21 -3.77 -8.00
C PRO A 38 -4.94 -4.59 -7.96
N ARG A 39 -4.39 -4.93 -9.10
CA ARG A 39 -3.12 -5.67 -9.16
C ARG A 39 -2.21 -5.00 -10.18
N PRO A 40 -1.74 -3.79 -9.87
CA PRO A 40 -0.91 -3.07 -10.84
C PRO A 40 0.43 -3.75 -11.04
N ALA A 41 1.12 -3.34 -12.08
CA ALA A 41 2.47 -3.83 -12.32
C ALA A 41 3.30 -3.61 -11.07
N GLY A 42 4.04 -4.62 -10.67
CA GLY A 42 4.86 -4.55 -9.46
C GLY A 42 4.14 -4.97 -8.20
N SER A 43 2.84 -5.26 -8.27
CA SER A 43 2.16 -5.80 -7.11
C SER A 43 2.52 -7.27 -6.94
N LYS A 44 2.44 -7.73 -5.70
CA LYS A 44 2.79 -9.10 -5.39
C LYS A 44 1.93 -9.59 -4.24
N LYS A 45 1.50 -10.83 -4.36
CA LYS A 45 0.74 -11.47 -3.31
C LYS A 45 1.64 -11.76 -2.12
N LEU A 46 1.12 -11.55 -0.93
CA LEU A 46 1.90 -11.77 0.29
C LEU A 46 1.60 -13.12 0.90
N GLY A 47 2.67 -13.83 1.17
CA GLY A 47 2.63 -15.03 1.97
C GLY A 47 1.50 -15.99 1.66
N GLY A 48 0.97 -16.58 2.68
CA GLY A 48 -0.09 -17.55 2.55
C GLY A 48 -1.49 -16.98 2.49
N ALA A 49 -1.65 -15.69 2.68
CA ALA A 49 -2.98 -15.09 2.65
C ALA A 49 -3.42 -14.92 1.20
N SER A 50 -4.58 -15.41 0.88
CA SER A 50 -5.03 -15.43 -0.51
C SER A 50 -5.41 -14.06 -1.04
N ASP A 51 -5.77 -13.14 -0.17
CA ASP A 51 -6.26 -11.83 -0.58
C ASP A 51 -5.33 -10.68 -0.20
N LEU A 52 -4.16 -10.98 0.31
CA LEU A 52 -3.25 -9.94 0.78
C LEU A 52 -2.17 -9.68 -0.26
N TRP A 53 -2.04 -8.42 -0.63
CA TRP A 53 -1.13 -7.98 -1.68
C TRP A 53 -0.32 -6.80 -1.21
N ARG A 54 0.77 -6.51 -1.92
CA ARG A 54 1.53 -5.29 -1.68
C ARG A 54 1.98 -4.70 -3.00
N VAL A 55 2.15 -3.40 -3.02
CA VAL A 55 2.75 -2.72 -4.15
C VAL A 55 3.89 -1.87 -3.60
N ARG A 56 4.99 -1.82 -4.34
CA ARG A 56 6.17 -1.05 -3.97
C ARG A 56 6.27 0.16 -4.86
N LEU A 57 6.80 1.22 -4.30
CA LEU A 57 7.08 2.41 -5.10
C LEU A 57 8.28 3.12 -4.51
N ARG A 58 8.91 3.93 -5.34
CA ARG A 58 10.04 4.74 -4.92
C ARG A 58 9.69 6.20 -5.16
N VAL A 59 9.86 7.02 -4.14
CA VAL A 59 9.60 8.44 -4.25
C VAL A 59 10.83 9.17 -3.74
N GLU A 60 11.47 9.93 -4.62
CA GLU A 60 12.64 10.71 -4.25
C GLU A 60 13.69 9.87 -3.55
N GLY A 61 13.94 8.68 -4.10
CA GLY A 61 14.95 7.79 -3.58
C GLY A 61 14.55 6.96 -2.40
N VAL A 62 13.39 7.20 -1.84
CA VAL A 62 12.92 6.44 -0.68
C VAL A 62 11.95 5.37 -1.13
N ARG A 63 12.14 4.16 -0.63
CA ARG A 63 11.32 3.03 -1.02
C ARG A 63 10.19 2.83 -0.04
N TRP A 64 8.98 2.69 -0.60
CA TRP A 64 7.76 2.55 0.18
C TRP A 64 7.04 1.27 -0.19
N ARG A 65 6.21 0.81 0.71
CA ARG A 65 5.36 -0.35 0.50
C ARG A 65 3.95 -0.02 0.95
N VAL A 66 2.99 -0.39 0.12
CA VAL A 66 1.57 -0.29 0.47
C VAL A 66 1.01 -1.71 0.44
N ALA A 67 0.52 -2.17 1.58
CA ALA A 67 -0.10 -3.50 1.66
C ALA A 67 -1.60 -3.33 1.74
N TYR A 68 -2.32 -4.25 1.10
CA TYR A 68 -3.76 -4.12 1.04
C TYR A 68 -4.41 -5.49 0.87
N ARG A 69 -5.66 -5.57 1.26
CA ARG A 69 -6.48 -6.75 1.02
C ARG A 69 -7.37 -6.47 -0.17
N LEU A 70 -7.43 -7.46 -1.06
CA LEU A 70 -8.28 -7.35 -2.23
C LEU A 70 -9.49 -8.25 -2.02
N GLN A 71 -10.63 -7.64 -1.79
CA GLN A 71 -11.88 -8.36 -1.56
C GLN A 71 -12.75 -8.24 -2.80
N LYS A 72 -12.55 -9.19 -3.70
CA LYS A 72 -13.20 -9.14 -5.00
C LYS A 72 -14.71 -9.17 -4.93
N ARG A 73 -15.23 -10.04 -4.08
CA ARG A 73 -16.67 -10.16 -3.99
C ARG A 73 -17.33 -8.89 -3.50
N GLU A 74 -16.69 -8.24 -2.56
CA GLU A 74 -17.22 -7.01 -2.00
C GLU A 74 -16.91 -5.79 -2.84
N GLY A 75 -16.03 -5.95 -3.84
CA GLY A 75 -15.61 -4.81 -4.63
C GLY A 75 -14.83 -3.81 -3.80
N GLN A 76 -14.01 -4.27 -2.89
CA GLN A 76 -13.38 -3.40 -1.91
C GLN A 76 -11.90 -3.71 -1.78
N ILE A 77 -11.12 -2.66 -1.58
CA ILE A 77 -9.70 -2.76 -1.28
C ILE A 77 -9.48 -2.10 0.07
N ILE A 78 -8.88 -2.82 0.98
CA ILE A 78 -8.59 -2.30 2.32
C ILE A 78 -7.09 -2.15 2.44
N VAL A 79 -6.61 -0.90 2.48
CA VAL A 79 -5.19 -0.63 2.66
C VAL A 79 -4.89 -0.82 4.14
N THR A 80 -4.01 -1.76 4.44
CA THR A 80 -3.72 -2.13 5.82
C THR A 80 -2.40 -1.54 6.31
N ARG A 81 -1.49 -1.20 5.40
CA ARG A 81 -0.20 -0.72 5.84
C ARG A 81 0.42 0.20 4.79
N VAL A 82 1.00 1.29 5.26
CA VAL A 82 1.80 2.20 4.44
C VAL A 82 3.08 2.41 5.21
N ALA A 83 4.23 2.02 4.65
CA ALA A 83 5.47 2.09 5.38
C ALA A 83 6.66 2.16 4.45
N ARG A 84 7.74 2.73 4.94
CA ARG A 84 9.00 2.67 4.23
C ARG A 84 9.56 1.27 4.35
N ARG A 85 10.06 0.76 3.24
CA ARG A 85 10.50 -0.63 3.21
C ARG A 85 11.70 -0.93 4.09
N ASP A 86 12.55 0.04 4.25
CA ASP A 86 13.82 -0.20 4.91
C ASP A 86 13.78 -0.24 6.41
N GLU A 87 12.78 0.39 6.99
CA GLU A 87 12.83 0.62 8.43
C GLU A 87 12.90 -0.63 9.27
N GLY A 88 11.97 -1.51 9.07
CA GLY A 88 11.93 -2.71 9.88
C GLY A 88 13.08 -3.65 9.59
N THR A 89 13.41 -3.80 8.32
CA THR A 89 14.47 -4.67 7.89
C THR A 89 15.81 -4.22 8.44
N TYR A 90 16.05 -2.94 8.36
CA TYR A 90 17.30 -2.41 8.82
C TYR A 90 17.50 -2.62 10.31
N ARG A 91 16.45 -2.35 11.04
CA ARG A 91 16.49 -2.52 12.47
C ARG A 91 16.80 -3.94 12.87
N ARG A 92 16.23 -4.87 12.16
CA ARG A 92 16.47 -6.25 12.43
C ARG A 92 17.89 -6.64 12.18
N LEU A 93 18.48 -6.13 11.16
CA LEU A 93 19.85 -6.45 10.82
C LEU A 93 20.86 -5.91 11.80
N ARG A 94 20.48 -4.90 12.52
CA ARG A 94 21.39 -4.31 13.45
C ARG A 94 21.60 -5.12 14.72
N ARG A 95 20.81 -6.11 14.93
CA ARG A 95 20.91 -6.82 16.13
C ARG A 95 21.84 -7.80 16.11
#